data_bb5ff76f596625ddd91588304f885890
#
_entry.id   bb5ff76f596625ddd91588304f885890
#
_cell.length_a   1.000
_cell.length_b   1.000
_cell.length_c   1.000
_cell.angle_alpha   90.00
_cell.angle_beta   90.00
_cell.angle_gamma   90.00
#
_symmetry.space_group_name_H-M   'P 1'
#
loop_
_entity.id
_entity.type
_entity.pdbx_description
1 polymer ?
#
loop_
_entity_poly.entity_id
_entity_poly.type
_entity_poly.pdbx_seq_one_letter_code
_entity_poly.pdbx_strand_id
1 'polypeptide(L)'
;MWQPNECIIQLKSGKLLKFAGPFIEYESIDVPCLLLKNLDDFKLRILKPSVIEECSLTRSKEPILLKLQSEESFESYKSRFAVISKELEWERLSKAVIATEKIFQASTLPRLNYINTNDDRIIFSIQNNDLVFFGATPDEFLEISKDHIFTLYSVAGTSLTSSVDKLENEVSVSSMMNELKKFGINSVEITQSVARSGELYHVKSMLKFRANLSLLGSLIDAIYPPSTIFGYPIKNALRNKQFLMPPSGYGYYGSLVGVLGEFDDGLLFRSICLIRGLEVKNHLVRVIAGSGIVKNRSAEQEFEECQLKLKSILGSIGAS
;
A
#
# COMPACT_ATOMS: atom_id res chain seq x y z
N MET A 1 -8.25 -17.88 2.51
CA MET A 1 -7.63 -17.73 3.85
C MET A 1 -6.43 -16.80 3.69
N TRP A 2 -6.38 -15.68 4.45
CA TRP A 2 -5.41 -14.58 4.27
C TRP A 2 -4.09 -14.78 5.05
N GLN A 3 -3.77 -16.00 5.44
CA GLN A 3 -2.55 -16.32 6.17
C GLN A 3 -1.42 -16.61 5.18
N PRO A 4 -0.33 -15.83 5.16
CA PRO A 4 0.80 -16.08 4.27
C PRO A 4 1.60 -17.30 4.70
N ASN A 5 2.34 -17.88 3.76
CA ASN A 5 3.37 -18.89 4.04
C ASN A 5 4.75 -18.24 4.17
N GLU A 6 4.93 -17.12 3.46
CA GLU A 6 6.18 -16.37 3.41
C GLU A 6 5.89 -14.88 3.21
N CYS A 7 6.70 -14.04 3.84
CA CYS A 7 6.73 -12.61 3.59
C CYS A 7 8.19 -12.14 3.53
N ILE A 8 8.51 -11.33 2.53
CA ILE A 8 9.82 -10.65 2.40
C ILE A 8 9.56 -9.16 2.44
N ILE A 9 10.34 -8.42 3.22
CA ILE A 9 10.28 -6.97 3.31
C ILE A 9 11.67 -6.37 3.38
N GLN A 10 11.89 -5.27 2.67
CA GLN A 10 13.14 -4.51 2.73
C GLN A 10 13.13 -3.59 3.94
N LEU A 11 14.21 -3.66 4.73
CA LEU A 11 14.49 -2.73 5.83
C LEU A 11 15.04 -1.40 5.30
N LYS A 12 15.11 -0.41 6.18
CA LYS A 12 15.68 0.91 5.88
C LYS A 12 17.19 0.86 5.58
N SER A 13 17.87 -0.13 6.14
CA SER A 13 19.28 -0.44 5.82
C SER A 13 19.51 -1.00 4.40
N GLY A 14 18.42 -1.30 3.67
CA GLY A 14 18.46 -1.97 2.37
C GLY A 14 18.47 -3.50 2.44
N LYS A 15 18.68 -4.08 3.62
CA LYS A 15 18.62 -5.54 3.83
C LYS A 15 17.20 -6.06 3.59
N LEU A 16 17.09 -7.28 3.08
CA LEU A 16 15.83 -7.99 2.93
C LEU A 16 15.69 -9.01 4.07
N LEU A 17 14.58 -8.93 4.79
CA LEU A 17 14.20 -9.94 5.76
C LEU A 17 13.09 -10.82 5.21
N LYS A 18 13.28 -12.12 5.39
CA LYS A 18 12.31 -13.16 5.08
C LYS A 18 11.72 -13.70 6.38
N PHE A 19 10.42 -13.71 6.43
CA PHE A 19 9.58 -14.29 7.48
C PHE A 19 8.88 -15.50 6.88
N ALA A 20 9.09 -16.68 7.45
CA ALA A 20 8.50 -17.91 6.92
C ALA A 20 7.67 -18.64 7.96
N GLY A 21 6.62 -19.34 7.48
CA GLY A 21 5.71 -20.14 8.27
C GLY A 21 6.23 -21.53 8.65
N PRO A 22 5.46 -22.30 9.44
CA PRO A 22 4.08 -21.97 9.81
C PRO A 22 3.99 -20.71 10.68
N PHE A 23 3.01 -19.85 10.37
CA PHE A 23 2.70 -18.69 11.18
C PHE A 23 1.64 -19.05 12.21
N ILE A 24 1.84 -18.56 13.44
CA ILE A 24 0.87 -18.69 14.53
C ILE A 24 0.21 -17.33 14.71
N GLU A 25 -1.13 -17.26 14.67
CA GLU A 25 -1.88 -16.03 14.95
C GLU A 25 -1.93 -15.82 16.48
N TYR A 26 -1.58 -14.61 16.91
CA TYR A 26 -1.51 -14.20 18.31
C TYR A 26 -2.58 -13.15 18.62
N GLU A 27 -2.98 -13.06 19.88
CA GLU A 27 -3.88 -12.03 20.38
C GLU A 27 -3.16 -10.78 20.87
N SER A 28 -1.87 -10.91 21.21
CA SER A 28 -1.03 -9.83 21.72
C SER A 28 0.15 -9.53 20.79
N ILE A 29 0.61 -8.29 20.79
CA ILE A 29 1.77 -7.86 20.03
C ILE A 29 3.03 -8.15 20.83
N ASP A 30 3.69 -9.27 20.51
CA ASP A 30 5.00 -9.66 21.05
C ASP A 30 6.08 -9.56 19.95
N VAL A 31 7.33 -9.49 20.36
CA VAL A 31 8.48 -9.34 19.47
C VAL A 31 9.23 -10.67 19.31
N PRO A 32 9.65 -11.06 18.11
CA PRO A 32 9.35 -10.48 16.80
C PRO A 32 8.05 -11.02 16.20
N CYS A 33 7.30 -10.16 15.51
CA CYS A 33 6.08 -10.57 14.82
C CYS A 33 5.85 -9.78 13.52
N LEU A 34 4.98 -10.35 12.68
CA LEU A 34 4.46 -9.75 11.47
C LEU A 34 3.02 -9.28 11.72
N LEU A 35 2.71 -8.05 11.36
CA LEU A 35 1.36 -7.51 11.38
C LEU A 35 0.83 -7.45 9.95
N LEU A 36 -0.37 -8.00 9.73
CA LEU A 36 -1.04 -7.99 8.44
C LEU A 36 -2.47 -7.48 8.58
N LYS A 37 -2.84 -6.48 7.81
CA LYS A 37 -4.23 -6.01 7.70
C LYS A 37 -4.64 -5.88 6.25
N ASN A 38 -5.71 -6.56 5.87
CA ASN A 38 -6.16 -6.69 4.49
C ASN A 38 -7.41 -5.82 4.21
N LEU A 39 -7.58 -5.35 2.96
CA LEU A 39 -8.75 -4.55 2.55
C LEU A 39 -10.02 -5.38 2.32
N ASP A 40 -9.93 -6.69 2.24
CA ASP A 40 -11.12 -7.51 2.01
C ASP A 40 -11.93 -7.72 3.29
N ASP A 41 -11.27 -7.98 4.42
CA ASP A 41 -11.93 -8.24 5.71
C ASP A 41 -11.62 -7.22 6.80
N PHE A 42 -10.66 -6.31 6.58
CA PHE A 42 -10.23 -5.25 7.50
C PHE A 42 -9.73 -5.77 8.86
N LYS A 43 -9.44 -7.06 8.97
CA LYS A 43 -8.95 -7.67 10.20
C LYS A 43 -7.44 -7.47 10.34
N LEU A 44 -6.99 -6.94 11.48
CA LEU A 44 -5.58 -6.96 11.86
C LEU A 44 -5.21 -8.35 12.38
N ARG A 45 -4.17 -8.94 11.81
CA ARG A 45 -3.60 -10.22 12.24
C ARG A 45 -2.19 -10.00 12.76
N ILE A 46 -1.89 -10.60 13.89
CA ILE A 46 -0.57 -10.63 14.49
C ILE A 46 -0.03 -12.04 14.27
N LEU A 47 1.02 -12.17 13.49
CA LEU A 47 1.54 -13.45 13.02
C LEU A 47 2.97 -13.65 13.52
N LYS A 48 3.19 -14.71 14.32
CA LYS A 48 4.54 -15.10 14.74
C LYS A 48 5.12 -16.06 13.71
N PRO A 49 6.23 -15.69 13.03
CA PRO A 49 6.91 -16.56 12.09
C PRO A 49 7.69 -17.64 12.84
N SER A 50 7.86 -18.80 12.23
CA SER A 50 8.77 -19.83 12.74
C SER A 50 10.22 -19.60 12.34
N VAL A 51 10.44 -18.86 11.25
CA VAL A 51 11.78 -18.52 10.75
C VAL A 51 11.84 -17.03 10.39
N ILE A 52 12.94 -16.39 10.80
CA ILE A 52 13.31 -15.04 10.36
C ILE A 52 14.76 -15.11 9.92
N GLU A 53 15.03 -14.74 8.66
CA GLU A 53 16.38 -14.79 8.10
C GLU A 53 16.63 -13.61 7.14
N GLU A 54 17.89 -13.19 7.03
CA GLU A 54 18.30 -12.29 5.95
C GLU A 54 18.33 -13.08 4.63
N CYS A 55 17.85 -12.44 3.57
CA CYS A 55 17.92 -13.01 2.22
C CYS A 55 18.50 -11.99 1.24
N SER A 56 19.00 -12.51 0.12
CA SER A 56 19.50 -11.72 -1.00
C SER A 56 18.79 -12.10 -2.28
N LEU A 57 18.64 -11.14 -3.20
CA LEU A 57 18.04 -11.38 -4.50
C LEU A 57 19.10 -11.27 -5.59
N THR A 58 19.32 -12.36 -6.31
CA THR A 58 20.08 -12.31 -7.56
C THR A 58 19.11 -11.90 -8.67
N ARG A 59 19.32 -10.71 -9.25
CA ARG A 59 18.43 -10.18 -10.30
C ARG A 59 18.40 -11.09 -11.52
N SER A 60 17.16 -11.40 -11.96
CA SER A 60 16.95 -12.08 -13.24
C SER A 60 17.09 -11.10 -14.40
N LYS A 61 17.67 -11.57 -15.50
CA LYS A 61 17.74 -10.84 -16.78
C LYS A 61 16.89 -11.53 -17.87
N GLU A 62 16.19 -12.58 -17.52
CA GLU A 62 15.31 -13.28 -18.47
C GLU A 62 14.16 -12.38 -18.91
N PRO A 63 13.82 -12.33 -20.19
CA PRO A 63 12.71 -11.54 -20.67
C PRO A 63 11.38 -12.11 -20.16
N ILE A 64 10.48 -11.23 -19.72
CA ILE A 64 9.11 -11.59 -19.36
C ILE A 64 8.22 -11.20 -20.52
N LEU A 65 7.57 -12.21 -21.12
CA LEU A 65 6.58 -12.01 -22.18
C LEU A 65 5.18 -12.14 -21.58
N LEU A 66 4.42 -11.04 -21.65
CA LEU A 66 3.07 -10.94 -21.16
C LEU A 66 2.10 -10.77 -22.33
N LYS A 67 1.03 -11.58 -22.35
CA LYS A 67 -0.08 -11.43 -23.29
C LYS A 67 -1.31 -10.95 -22.54
N LEU A 68 -1.80 -9.75 -22.87
CA LEU A 68 -3.01 -9.19 -22.26
C LEU A 68 -4.19 -10.17 -22.44
N GLN A 69 -4.86 -10.49 -21.35
CA GLN A 69 -6.06 -11.33 -21.30
C GLN A 69 -7.31 -10.50 -21.09
N SER A 70 -7.24 -9.57 -20.13
CA SER A 70 -8.33 -8.65 -19.82
C SER A 70 -7.83 -7.39 -19.15
N GLU A 71 -8.58 -6.32 -19.32
CA GLU A 71 -8.42 -5.05 -18.62
C GLU A 71 -9.78 -4.42 -18.37
N GLU A 72 -9.87 -3.59 -17.33
CA GLU A 72 -11.07 -2.81 -17.12
C GLU A 72 -11.18 -1.72 -18.20
N SER A 73 -12.35 -1.65 -18.85
CA SER A 73 -12.62 -0.60 -19.82
C SER A 73 -12.81 0.78 -19.14
N PHE A 74 -12.52 1.85 -19.88
CA PHE A 74 -12.77 3.20 -19.40
C PHE A 74 -14.26 3.41 -19.03
N GLU A 75 -15.19 2.87 -19.78
CA GLU A 75 -16.63 3.00 -19.50
C GLU A 75 -17.03 2.33 -18.17
N SER A 76 -16.44 1.17 -17.87
CA SER A 76 -16.63 0.51 -16.56
C SER A 76 -16.10 1.40 -15.43
N TYR A 77 -14.86 1.87 -15.54
CA TYR A 77 -14.25 2.78 -14.59
C TYR A 77 -15.07 4.06 -14.40
N LYS A 78 -15.48 4.71 -15.50
CA LYS A 78 -16.28 5.93 -15.52
C LYS A 78 -17.61 5.76 -14.80
N SER A 79 -18.25 4.61 -14.97
CA SER A 79 -19.52 4.29 -14.26
C SER A 79 -19.33 4.25 -12.76
N ARG A 80 -18.24 3.64 -12.25
CA ARG A 80 -17.89 3.61 -10.83
C ARG A 80 -17.51 5.00 -10.31
N PHE A 81 -16.72 5.73 -11.10
CA PHE A 81 -16.33 7.10 -10.81
C PHE A 81 -17.54 8.02 -10.63
N ALA A 82 -18.57 7.90 -11.48
CA ALA A 82 -19.77 8.73 -11.40
C ALA A 82 -20.53 8.55 -10.08
N VAL A 83 -20.52 7.34 -9.50
CA VAL A 83 -21.10 7.09 -8.17
C VAL A 83 -20.29 7.79 -7.08
N ILE A 84 -18.99 7.63 -7.13
CA ILE A 84 -18.07 8.21 -6.13
C ILE A 84 -18.04 9.74 -6.22
N SER A 85 -18.08 10.30 -7.44
CA SER A 85 -18.15 11.76 -7.64
C SER A 85 -19.36 12.38 -6.93
N LYS A 86 -20.54 11.74 -6.99
CA LYS A 86 -21.72 12.18 -6.25
C LYS A 86 -21.53 12.15 -4.74
N GLU A 87 -20.88 11.12 -4.20
CA GLU A 87 -20.59 11.04 -2.77
C GLU A 87 -19.62 12.16 -2.32
N LEU A 88 -18.68 12.55 -3.18
CA LEU A 88 -17.76 13.68 -2.96
C LEU A 88 -18.52 15.04 -3.08
N GLU A 89 -19.41 15.20 -4.06
CA GLU A 89 -20.24 16.40 -4.22
C GLU A 89 -21.17 16.61 -3.01
N TRP A 90 -21.75 15.54 -2.48
CA TRP A 90 -22.60 15.58 -1.28
C TRP A 90 -21.82 15.63 0.03
N GLU A 91 -20.49 15.74 -0.04
CA GLU A 91 -19.57 15.81 1.12
C GLU A 91 -19.69 14.60 2.08
N ARG A 92 -20.21 13.48 1.58
CA ARG A 92 -20.24 12.20 2.30
C ARG A 92 -18.86 11.53 2.28
N LEU A 93 -18.09 11.75 1.22
CA LEU A 93 -16.68 11.44 1.12
C LEU A 93 -15.88 12.72 0.93
N SER A 94 -14.71 12.81 1.55
CA SER A 94 -13.74 13.87 1.30
C SER A 94 -12.68 13.41 0.31
N LYS A 95 -12.43 12.10 0.26
CA LYS A 95 -11.49 11.44 -0.66
C LYS A 95 -11.88 9.98 -0.84
N ALA A 96 -11.61 9.45 -2.03
CA ALA A 96 -11.74 8.02 -2.34
C ALA A 96 -10.62 7.57 -3.27
N VAL A 97 -10.30 6.27 -3.29
CA VAL A 97 -9.36 5.68 -4.24
C VAL A 97 -10.09 4.63 -5.06
N ILE A 98 -10.19 4.85 -6.38
CA ILE A 98 -10.73 3.85 -7.29
C ILE A 98 -9.58 3.09 -7.92
N ALA A 99 -9.55 1.77 -7.69
CA ALA A 99 -8.55 0.90 -8.26
C ALA A 99 -9.05 0.24 -9.54
N THR A 100 -8.15 0.05 -10.50
CA THR A 100 -8.36 -0.69 -11.76
C THR A 100 -7.29 -1.76 -11.93
N GLU A 101 -7.46 -2.66 -12.90
CA GLU A 101 -6.56 -3.80 -13.09
C GLU A 101 -6.34 -4.16 -14.54
N LYS A 102 -5.20 -4.82 -14.80
CA LYS A 102 -4.92 -5.58 -16.03
C LYS A 102 -4.49 -6.99 -15.67
N ILE A 103 -4.93 -7.96 -16.43
CA ILE A 103 -4.60 -9.38 -16.28
C ILE A 103 -3.90 -9.86 -17.54
N PHE A 104 -2.77 -10.52 -17.36
CA PHE A 104 -1.93 -11.04 -18.42
C PHE A 104 -1.70 -12.54 -18.24
N GLN A 105 -1.55 -13.26 -19.35
CA GLN A 105 -0.96 -14.60 -19.39
C GLN A 105 0.56 -14.42 -19.51
N ALA A 106 1.33 -15.06 -18.63
CA ALA A 106 2.78 -15.06 -18.68
C ALA A 106 3.32 -16.39 -19.24
N SER A 107 4.29 -16.32 -20.14
CA SER A 107 5.07 -17.49 -20.58
C SER A 107 6.13 -17.89 -19.53
N THR A 108 6.78 -16.89 -18.93
CA THR A 108 7.69 -17.03 -17.80
C THR A 108 7.10 -16.27 -16.62
N LEU A 109 6.93 -16.96 -15.48
CA LEU A 109 6.34 -16.34 -14.30
C LEU A 109 7.33 -15.34 -13.68
N PRO A 110 6.95 -14.06 -13.59
CA PRO A 110 7.77 -13.08 -12.88
C PRO A 110 7.83 -13.43 -11.38
N ARG A 111 8.98 -13.17 -10.78
CA ARG A 111 9.27 -13.37 -9.35
C ARG A 111 9.89 -12.11 -8.77
N LEU A 112 10.08 -12.07 -7.47
CA LEU A 112 10.65 -10.92 -6.77
C LEU A 112 12.01 -10.48 -7.35
N ASN A 113 12.83 -11.41 -7.82
CA ASN A 113 14.15 -11.13 -8.40
C ASN A 113 14.11 -10.43 -9.77
N TYR A 114 12.94 -10.22 -10.35
CA TYR A 114 12.77 -9.37 -11.53
C TYR A 114 12.60 -7.89 -11.18
N ILE A 115 12.26 -7.57 -9.92
CA ILE A 115 12.06 -6.18 -9.51
C ILE A 115 13.37 -5.41 -9.65
N ASN A 116 13.33 -4.38 -10.48
CA ASN A 116 14.42 -3.43 -10.68
C ASN A 116 13.97 -2.04 -10.22
N THR A 117 14.52 -1.59 -9.12
CA THR A 117 14.32 -0.23 -8.61
C THR A 117 15.66 0.38 -8.20
N ASN A 118 15.88 1.63 -8.63
CA ASN A 118 17.04 2.44 -8.26
C ASN A 118 16.62 3.69 -7.47
N ASP A 119 15.43 3.65 -6.87
CA ASP A 119 14.82 4.72 -6.09
C ASP A 119 14.49 4.25 -4.66
N ASP A 120 13.88 5.12 -3.87
CA ASP A 120 13.59 4.90 -2.45
C ASP A 120 12.41 3.93 -2.19
N ARG A 121 11.92 3.23 -3.20
CA ARG A 121 10.84 2.25 -3.05
C ARG A 121 11.30 1.03 -2.26
N ILE A 122 10.40 0.51 -1.45
CA ILE A 122 10.63 -0.63 -0.56
C ILE A 122 10.20 -1.90 -1.26
N ILE A 123 11.12 -2.83 -1.45
CA ILE A 123 10.86 -4.14 -2.03
C ILE A 123 10.09 -5.00 -1.03
N PHE A 124 9.06 -5.68 -1.51
CA PHE A 124 8.25 -6.60 -0.72
C PHE A 124 7.80 -7.82 -1.52
N SER A 125 7.52 -8.89 -0.82
CA SER A 125 6.80 -10.07 -1.34
C SER A 125 5.96 -10.67 -0.22
N ILE A 126 4.76 -11.13 -0.57
CA ILE A 126 3.91 -11.94 0.31
C ILE A 126 3.37 -13.10 -0.50
N GLN A 127 3.49 -14.30 0.05
CA GLN A 127 3.06 -15.54 -0.62
C GLN A 127 2.09 -16.30 0.25
N ASN A 128 1.03 -16.82 -0.37
CA ASN A 128 0.09 -17.75 0.22
C ASN A 128 -0.19 -18.87 -0.80
N ASN A 129 0.31 -20.08 -0.50
CA ASN A 129 0.25 -21.22 -1.42
C ASN A 129 0.79 -20.86 -2.82
N ASP A 130 -0.09 -20.91 -3.83
CA ASP A 130 0.21 -20.65 -5.24
C ASP A 130 0.05 -19.17 -5.64
N LEU A 131 -0.39 -18.31 -4.72
CA LEU A 131 -0.56 -16.88 -4.96
C LEU A 131 0.63 -16.12 -4.36
N VAL A 132 1.30 -15.35 -5.20
CA VAL A 132 2.38 -14.44 -4.79
C VAL A 132 2.01 -13.01 -5.17
N PHE A 133 2.12 -12.08 -4.23
CA PHE A 133 2.04 -10.64 -4.51
C PHE A 133 3.36 -9.98 -4.14
N PHE A 134 4.00 -9.32 -5.08
CA PHE A 134 5.30 -8.70 -4.87
C PHE A 134 5.46 -7.42 -5.68
N GLY A 135 6.39 -6.58 -5.26
CA GLY A 135 6.63 -5.30 -5.91
C GLY A 135 7.61 -4.41 -5.17
N ALA A 136 7.55 -3.12 -5.49
CA ALA A 136 8.31 -2.07 -4.82
C ALA A 136 7.39 -0.87 -4.55
N THR A 137 7.01 -0.69 -3.28
CA THR A 137 6.09 0.36 -2.84
C THR A 137 6.81 1.63 -2.41
N PRO A 138 6.31 2.82 -2.75
CA PRO A 138 6.76 4.07 -2.16
C PRO A 138 6.10 4.38 -0.82
N ASP A 139 5.07 3.61 -0.42
CA ASP A 139 4.17 3.93 0.68
C ASP A 139 4.60 3.23 1.97
N GLU A 140 5.48 3.89 2.72
CA GLU A 140 5.60 3.64 4.16
C GLU A 140 4.29 4.07 4.83
N PHE A 141 3.90 3.37 5.91
CA PHE A 141 2.69 3.74 6.65
C PHE A 141 3.02 4.22 8.06
N LEU A 142 3.67 3.39 8.86
CA LEU A 142 4.02 3.72 10.24
C LEU A 142 5.38 3.13 10.58
N GLU A 143 6.23 3.95 11.17
CA GLU A 143 7.49 3.53 11.79
C GLU A 143 7.50 3.90 13.27
N ILE A 144 8.22 3.13 14.09
CA ILE A 144 8.48 3.42 15.50
C ILE A 144 9.97 3.24 15.75
N SER A 145 10.62 4.30 16.23
CA SER A 145 12.04 4.24 16.62
C SER A 145 12.21 3.57 18.00
N LYS A 146 13.45 3.19 18.33
CA LYS A 146 13.81 2.70 19.68
C LYS A 146 13.50 3.68 20.81
N ASP A 147 13.43 5.00 20.49
CA ASP A 147 13.03 6.06 21.42
C ASP A 147 11.51 6.26 21.51
N HIS A 148 10.72 5.32 21.01
CA HIS A 148 9.24 5.38 20.96
C HIS A 148 8.70 6.62 20.24
N ILE A 149 9.39 7.08 19.22
CA ILE A 149 8.88 8.10 18.30
C ILE A 149 8.14 7.38 17.18
N PHE A 150 6.86 7.66 17.04
CA PHE A 150 6.00 7.20 15.97
C PHE A 150 6.07 8.19 14.82
N THR A 151 6.21 7.67 13.61
CA THR A 151 6.18 8.45 12.37
C THR A 151 5.15 7.84 11.43
N LEU A 152 4.01 8.53 11.24
CA LEU A 152 3.03 8.19 10.23
C LEU A 152 3.39 8.87 8.91
N TYR A 153 3.21 8.17 7.81
CA TYR A 153 3.47 8.67 6.47
C TYR A 153 2.18 8.79 5.66
N SER A 154 2.09 9.86 4.89
CA SER A 154 1.03 10.07 3.90
C SER A 154 1.68 10.46 2.58
N VAL A 155 1.48 9.64 1.54
CA VAL A 155 1.98 9.91 0.19
C VAL A 155 0.77 10.22 -0.70
N ALA A 156 0.55 11.50 -1.00
CA ALA A 156 -0.64 11.96 -1.72
C ALA A 156 -0.35 13.21 -2.55
N GLY A 157 -0.92 13.25 -3.77
CA GLY A 157 -0.67 14.30 -4.74
C GLY A 157 0.65 14.13 -5.47
N THR A 158 0.70 14.62 -6.70
CA THR A 158 1.88 14.52 -7.59
C THR A 158 2.58 15.87 -7.80
N SER A 159 2.01 16.95 -7.26
CA SER A 159 2.53 18.30 -7.40
C SER A 159 2.31 19.16 -6.16
N LEU A 160 3.35 19.91 -5.76
CA LEU A 160 3.24 20.93 -4.70
C LEU A 160 2.58 22.22 -5.20
N THR A 161 2.41 22.42 -6.49
CA THR A 161 1.86 23.64 -7.08
C THR A 161 0.40 23.52 -7.47
N SER A 162 -0.07 22.32 -7.80
CA SER A 162 -1.46 22.05 -8.14
C SER A 162 -2.36 22.22 -6.90
N SER A 163 -3.43 23.01 -7.03
CA SER A 163 -4.41 23.21 -5.95
C SER A 163 -5.15 21.91 -5.57
N VAL A 164 -5.39 21.04 -6.55
CA VAL A 164 -6.08 19.77 -6.34
C VAL A 164 -5.19 18.77 -5.62
N ASP A 165 -3.91 18.70 -5.98
CA ASP A 165 -2.94 17.83 -5.32
C ASP A 165 -2.67 18.29 -3.87
N LYS A 166 -2.66 19.62 -3.63
CA LYS A 166 -2.63 20.17 -2.26
C LYS A 166 -3.84 19.74 -1.45
N LEU A 167 -5.04 19.85 -2.02
CA LEU A 167 -6.27 19.40 -1.37
C LEU A 167 -6.22 17.90 -1.05
N GLU A 168 -5.74 17.08 -1.99
CA GLU A 168 -5.58 15.64 -1.78
C GLU A 168 -4.65 15.33 -0.59
N ASN A 169 -3.52 16.03 -0.49
CA ASN A 169 -2.58 15.87 0.61
C ASN A 169 -3.19 16.38 1.95
N GLU A 170 -3.82 17.54 1.95
CA GLU A 170 -4.47 18.13 3.13
C GLU A 170 -5.55 17.22 3.71
N VAL A 171 -6.41 16.64 2.87
CA VAL A 171 -7.42 15.67 3.29
C VAL A 171 -6.76 14.44 3.92
N SER A 172 -5.66 13.97 3.34
CA SER A 172 -4.96 12.78 3.83
C SER A 172 -4.32 13.04 5.20
N VAL A 173 -3.60 14.14 5.37
CA VAL A 173 -3.00 14.55 6.65
C VAL A 173 -4.08 14.80 7.70
N SER A 174 -5.13 15.56 7.36
CA SER A 174 -6.23 15.87 8.27
C SER A 174 -6.97 14.61 8.75
N SER A 175 -7.15 13.62 7.87
CA SER A 175 -7.77 12.35 8.24
C SER A 175 -6.97 11.62 9.32
N MET A 176 -5.64 11.54 9.18
CA MET A 176 -4.75 10.94 10.17
C MET A 176 -4.76 11.73 11.50
N MET A 177 -4.67 13.06 11.43
CA MET A 177 -4.73 13.92 12.61
C MET A 177 -6.04 13.77 13.40
N ASN A 178 -7.17 13.63 12.71
CA ASN A 178 -8.46 13.41 13.35
C ASN A 178 -8.52 12.08 14.11
N GLU A 179 -7.93 11.02 13.56
CA GLU A 179 -7.82 9.75 14.26
C GLU A 179 -6.86 9.83 15.46
N LEU A 180 -5.67 10.45 15.31
CA LEU A 180 -4.71 10.63 16.40
C LEU A 180 -5.31 11.40 17.59
N LYS A 181 -6.11 12.43 17.34
CA LYS A 181 -6.80 13.20 18.39
C LYS A 181 -7.73 12.33 19.24
N LYS A 182 -8.36 11.29 18.68
CA LYS A 182 -9.22 10.36 19.45
C LYS A 182 -8.43 9.55 20.48
N PHE A 183 -7.12 9.39 20.28
CA PHE A 183 -6.19 8.75 21.23
C PHE A 183 -5.52 9.77 22.18
N GLY A 184 -5.96 11.03 22.19
CA GLY A 184 -5.35 12.10 23.00
C GLY A 184 -4.00 12.58 22.47
N ILE A 185 -3.61 12.19 21.26
CA ILE A 185 -2.34 12.59 20.63
C ILE A 185 -2.58 13.95 19.92
N ASN A 186 -2.25 15.03 20.60
CA ASN A 186 -2.47 16.40 20.13
C ASN A 186 -1.17 17.11 19.69
N SER A 187 -0.02 16.67 20.19
CA SER A 187 1.29 17.21 19.83
C SER A 187 1.89 16.37 18.71
N VAL A 188 1.79 16.86 17.48
CA VAL A 188 2.27 16.18 16.26
C VAL A 188 3.11 17.18 15.46
N GLU A 189 4.36 16.83 15.19
CA GLU A 189 5.22 17.53 14.25
C GLU A 189 4.92 17.07 12.84
N ILE A 190 4.65 17.99 11.91
CA ILE A 190 4.35 17.66 10.52
C ILE A 190 5.45 18.27 9.63
N THR A 191 6.08 17.41 8.83
CA THR A 191 7.06 17.81 7.81
C THR A 191 6.65 17.27 6.45
N GLN A 192 7.04 17.97 5.38
CA GLN A 192 6.72 17.57 4.01
C GLN A 192 7.97 17.54 3.16
N SER A 193 8.02 16.58 2.24
CA SER A 193 9.07 16.44 1.23
C SER A 193 8.47 15.91 -0.08
N VAL A 194 9.27 15.90 -1.13
CA VAL A 194 8.90 15.26 -2.40
C VAL A 194 9.63 13.93 -2.49
N ALA A 195 8.88 12.85 -2.68
CA ALA A 195 9.41 11.51 -2.89
C ALA A 195 9.29 11.12 -4.37
N ARG A 196 10.30 10.43 -4.89
CA ARG A 196 10.28 9.89 -6.26
C ARG A 196 9.84 8.44 -6.25
N SER A 197 8.96 8.07 -7.17
CA SER A 197 8.51 6.69 -7.38
C SER A 197 8.52 6.37 -8.89
N GLY A 198 9.62 5.84 -9.38
CA GLY A 198 9.86 5.68 -10.81
C GLY A 198 9.95 7.03 -11.52
N GLU A 199 9.06 7.27 -12.48
CA GLU A 199 8.97 8.56 -13.19
C GLU A 199 7.99 9.55 -12.51
N LEU A 200 7.30 9.12 -11.46
CA LEU A 200 6.32 9.95 -10.75
C LEU A 200 6.93 10.56 -9.49
N TYR A 201 6.49 11.77 -9.18
CA TYR A 201 6.81 12.46 -7.92
C TYR A 201 5.56 12.53 -7.07
N HIS A 202 5.73 12.42 -5.76
CA HIS A 202 4.63 12.49 -4.80
C HIS A 202 5.00 13.40 -3.63
N VAL A 203 4.00 14.08 -3.08
CA VAL A 203 4.15 14.79 -1.80
C VAL A 203 4.09 13.76 -0.68
N LYS A 204 5.17 13.68 0.09
CA LYS A 204 5.29 12.82 1.27
C LYS A 204 5.19 13.69 2.52
N SER A 205 4.14 13.51 3.32
CA SER A 205 3.96 14.13 4.62
C SER A 205 4.33 13.14 5.72
N MET A 206 5.08 13.60 6.71
CA MET A 206 5.50 12.83 7.88
C MET A 206 4.91 13.47 9.13
N LEU A 207 4.19 12.68 9.92
CA LEU A 207 3.53 13.07 11.17
C LEU A 207 4.26 12.35 12.31
N LYS A 208 5.07 13.10 13.07
CA LYS A 208 5.86 12.58 14.19
C LYS A 208 5.21 12.89 15.52
N PHE A 209 5.12 11.90 16.40
CA PHE A 209 4.55 12.03 17.73
C PHE A 209 5.13 10.98 18.68
N ARG A 210 4.91 11.15 19.99
CA ARG A 210 5.25 10.15 21.02
C ARG A 210 3.99 9.46 21.49
N ALA A 211 4.06 8.14 21.61
CA ALA A 211 2.98 7.31 22.15
C ALA A 211 3.55 6.05 22.82
N ASN A 212 2.72 5.39 23.62
CA ASN A 212 3.07 4.10 24.18
C ASN A 212 2.95 3.01 23.10
N LEU A 213 3.90 2.06 23.08
CA LEU A 213 3.89 0.94 22.14
C LEU A 213 2.62 0.08 22.24
N SER A 214 2.01 0.00 23.42
CA SER A 214 0.73 -0.70 23.63
C SER A 214 -0.42 -0.17 22.76
N LEU A 215 -0.31 1.07 22.23
CA LEU A 215 -1.31 1.64 21.33
C LEU A 215 -1.13 1.20 19.88
N LEU A 216 -0.05 0.48 19.51
CA LEU A 216 0.27 0.16 18.12
C LEU A 216 -0.89 -0.52 17.40
N GLY A 217 -1.47 -1.59 17.96
CA GLY A 217 -2.59 -2.30 17.34
C GLY A 217 -3.81 -1.41 17.15
N SER A 218 -4.19 -0.67 18.20
CA SER A 218 -5.36 0.21 18.17
C SER A 218 -5.18 1.39 17.18
N LEU A 219 -3.97 1.94 17.08
CA LEU A 219 -3.64 2.98 16.10
C LEU A 219 -3.73 2.45 14.67
N ILE A 220 -3.19 1.25 14.41
CA ILE A 220 -3.32 0.61 13.10
C ILE A 220 -4.80 0.37 12.79
N ASP A 221 -5.59 -0.12 13.74
CA ASP A 221 -7.02 -0.37 13.50
C ASP A 221 -7.81 0.89 13.20
N ALA A 222 -7.47 2.00 13.83
CA ALA A 222 -8.17 3.28 13.63
C ALA A 222 -7.75 4.00 12.34
N ILE A 223 -6.47 3.94 11.97
CA ILE A 223 -5.92 4.78 10.87
C ILE A 223 -5.82 3.99 9.57
N TYR A 224 -5.70 2.65 9.62
CA TYR A 224 -5.59 1.82 8.42
C TYR A 224 -6.92 1.21 7.99
N PRO A 225 -7.29 1.29 6.71
CA PRO A 225 -6.53 1.85 5.59
C PRO A 225 -6.56 3.39 5.58
N PRO A 226 -5.42 4.02 5.24
CA PRO A 226 -5.38 5.47 5.11
C PRO A 226 -6.19 5.94 3.89
N SER A 227 -6.55 7.21 3.90
CA SER A 227 -7.30 7.82 2.79
C SER A 227 -6.54 7.82 1.45
N THR A 228 -5.21 7.61 1.48
CA THR A 228 -4.35 7.46 0.30
C THR A 228 -4.50 6.11 -0.39
N ILE A 229 -5.05 5.10 0.31
CA ILE A 229 -5.20 3.73 -0.19
C ILE A 229 -6.69 3.39 -0.43
N PHE A 230 -7.60 3.92 0.39
CA PHE A 230 -9.00 3.50 0.35
C PHE A 230 -9.98 4.68 0.23
N GLY A 231 -10.06 5.54 1.25
CA GLY A 231 -10.94 6.71 1.26
C GLY A 231 -11.29 7.19 2.66
N TYR A 232 -11.87 8.40 2.73
CA TYR A 232 -12.23 9.05 3.98
C TYR A 232 -13.53 9.86 3.86
N PRO A 233 -14.44 9.86 4.86
CA PRO A 233 -14.40 9.04 6.09
C PRO A 233 -14.52 7.55 5.80
N ILE A 234 -13.75 6.73 6.54
CA ILE A 234 -13.63 5.29 6.27
C ILE A 234 -14.98 4.55 6.29
N LYS A 235 -15.90 4.93 7.19
CA LYS A 235 -17.26 4.35 7.26
C LYS A 235 -18.04 4.53 5.96
N ASN A 236 -17.90 5.68 5.32
CA ASN A 236 -18.58 5.97 4.06
C ASN A 236 -17.87 5.33 2.87
N ALA A 237 -16.54 5.27 2.90
CA ALA A 237 -15.77 4.52 1.92
C ALA A 237 -16.11 3.02 1.95
N LEU A 238 -16.29 2.43 3.12
CA LEU A 238 -16.73 1.03 3.28
C LEU A 238 -18.09 0.75 2.65
N ARG A 239 -19.06 1.66 2.77
CA ARG A 239 -20.37 1.53 2.13
C ARG A 239 -20.30 1.54 0.60
N ASN A 240 -19.26 2.18 0.08
CA ASN A 240 -18.99 2.33 -1.35
C ASN A 240 -17.90 1.38 -1.86
N LYS A 241 -17.43 0.42 -1.04
CA LYS A 241 -16.31 -0.47 -1.34
C LYS A 241 -16.40 -1.11 -2.73
N GLN A 242 -17.56 -1.56 -3.15
CA GLN A 242 -17.79 -2.18 -4.46
C GLN A 242 -17.45 -1.27 -5.66
N PHE A 243 -17.51 0.06 -5.48
CA PHE A 243 -17.15 1.03 -6.51
C PHE A 243 -15.68 1.47 -6.43
N LEU A 244 -15.00 1.14 -5.32
CA LEU A 244 -13.58 1.47 -5.10
C LEU A 244 -12.66 0.34 -5.54
N MET A 245 -13.05 -0.91 -5.32
CA MET A 245 -12.21 -2.06 -5.64
C MET A 245 -12.19 -2.37 -7.14
N PRO A 246 -11.09 -2.96 -7.64
CA PRO A 246 -11.02 -3.43 -9.01
C PRO A 246 -11.98 -4.62 -9.23
N PRO A 247 -12.37 -4.94 -10.48
CA PRO A 247 -13.36 -5.97 -10.78
C PRO A 247 -13.13 -7.33 -10.10
N SER A 248 -11.87 -7.77 -9.98
CA SER A 248 -11.51 -9.06 -9.37
C SER A 248 -11.24 -8.99 -7.86
N GLY A 249 -11.58 -7.88 -7.19
CA GLY A 249 -11.33 -7.66 -5.77
C GLY A 249 -9.93 -7.13 -5.47
N TYR A 250 -9.62 -6.89 -4.19
CA TYR A 250 -8.31 -6.30 -3.83
C TYR A 250 -7.18 -7.33 -3.80
N GLY A 251 -7.42 -8.56 -3.40
CA GLY A 251 -6.34 -9.50 -3.12
C GLY A 251 -5.43 -8.96 -2.02
N TYR A 252 -4.12 -9.01 -2.21
CA TYR A 252 -3.16 -8.35 -1.31
C TYR A 252 -2.94 -6.86 -1.62
N TYR A 253 -3.45 -6.33 -2.73
CA TYR A 253 -3.32 -4.91 -3.04
C TYR A 253 -3.93 -4.04 -1.94
N GLY A 254 -3.20 -3.02 -1.53
CA GLY A 254 -3.61 -2.11 -0.47
C GLY A 254 -3.60 -2.73 0.93
N SER A 255 -3.05 -3.92 1.14
CA SER A 255 -2.86 -4.48 2.48
C SER A 255 -1.73 -3.77 3.22
N LEU A 256 -1.83 -3.71 4.55
CA LEU A 256 -0.72 -3.36 5.42
C LEU A 256 0.11 -4.60 5.71
N VAL A 257 1.42 -4.48 5.60
CA VAL A 257 2.38 -5.40 6.22
C VAL A 257 3.30 -4.61 7.13
N GLY A 258 3.42 -5.03 8.37
CA GLY A 258 4.31 -4.45 9.36
C GLY A 258 5.18 -5.51 10.01
N VAL A 259 6.41 -5.16 10.35
CA VAL A 259 7.35 -6.00 11.09
C VAL A 259 7.71 -5.31 12.41
N LEU A 260 7.56 -6.04 13.50
CA LEU A 260 7.95 -5.61 14.83
C LEU A 260 9.14 -6.47 15.27
N GLY A 261 10.21 -5.83 15.71
CA GLY A 261 11.44 -6.48 16.15
C GLY A 261 12.56 -5.48 16.35
N GLU A 262 13.67 -5.95 16.89
CA GLU A 262 14.90 -5.17 16.95
C GLU A 262 15.73 -5.43 15.70
N PHE A 263 15.78 -4.43 14.81
CA PHE A 263 16.52 -4.50 13.56
C PHE A 263 17.69 -3.49 13.57
N ASP A 264 18.66 -3.72 12.67
CA ASP A 264 19.89 -2.93 12.58
C ASP A 264 19.68 -1.46 12.16
N ASP A 265 18.48 -1.12 11.67
CA ASP A 265 18.12 0.21 11.17
C ASP A 265 17.63 1.19 12.25
N GLY A 266 17.68 0.78 13.54
CA GLY A 266 17.28 1.62 14.67
C GLY A 266 15.77 1.73 14.89
N LEU A 267 14.98 0.94 14.15
CA LEU A 267 13.53 0.86 14.30
C LEU A 267 13.14 -0.33 15.18
N LEU A 268 12.04 -0.16 15.93
CA LEU A 268 11.30 -1.24 16.59
C LEU A 268 10.18 -1.77 15.72
N PHE A 269 9.59 -0.90 14.90
CA PHE A 269 8.48 -1.25 14.02
C PHE A 269 8.61 -0.52 12.70
N ARG A 270 8.29 -1.22 11.61
CA ARG A 270 8.13 -0.64 10.28
C ARG A 270 6.96 -1.30 9.58
N SER A 271 6.14 -0.49 8.91
CA SER A 271 5.05 -0.99 8.07
C SER A 271 4.94 -0.25 6.76
N ILE A 272 4.42 -0.96 5.76
CA ILE A 272 4.23 -0.49 4.40
C ILE A 272 2.83 -0.84 3.89
N CYS A 273 2.34 -0.04 2.95
CA CYS A 273 1.16 -0.37 2.17
C CYS A 273 1.57 -1.15 0.92
N LEU A 274 0.95 -2.28 0.67
CA LEU A 274 1.25 -3.15 -0.46
C LEU A 274 0.58 -2.62 -1.74
N ILE A 275 1.22 -1.64 -2.37
CA ILE A 275 0.86 -1.11 -3.68
C ILE A 275 2.06 -1.17 -4.63
N ARG A 276 1.87 -0.81 -5.89
CA ARG A 276 2.93 -0.87 -6.91
C ARG A 276 3.54 -2.28 -7.04
N GLY A 277 2.69 -3.28 -6.93
CA GLY A 277 3.04 -4.69 -7.09
C GLY A 277 2.17 -5.39 -8.11
N LEU A 278 2.52 -6.65 -8.32
CA LEU A 278 1.79 -7.55 -9.19
C LEU A 278 1.49 -8.87 -8.47
N GLU A 279 0.33 -9.42 -8.75
CA GLU A 279 -0.13 -10.70 -8.25
C GLU A 279 0.12 -11.78 -9.31
N VAL A 280 0.72 -12.88 -8.89
CA VAL A 280 1.01 -14.02 -9.77
C VAL A 280 0.30 -15.26 -9.23
N LYS A 281 -0.52 -15.88 -10.07
CA LYS A 281 -1.20 -17.14 -9.77
C LYS A 281 -1.49 -17.92 -11.06
N ASN A 282 -1.16 -19.20 -11.09
CA ASN A 282 -1.51 -20.09 -12.20
C ASN A 282 -1.17 -19.54 -13.60
N HIS A 283 0.05 -19.05 -13.81
CA HIS A 283 0.50 -18.38 -15.03
C HIS A 283 -0.23 -17.05 -15.39
N LEU A 284 -1.11 -16.57 -14.53
CA LEU A 284 -1.70 -15.25 -14.67
C LEU A 284 -0.91 -14.25 -13.85
N VAL A 285 -0.71 -13.08 -14.46
CA VAL A 285 -0.11 -11.91 -13.83
C VAL A 285 -1.17 -10.83 -13.80
N ARG A 286 -1.56 -10.42 -12.60
CA ARG A 286 -2.52 -9.35 -12.37
C ARG A 286 -1.79 -8.13 -11.83
N VAL A 287 -2.01 -6.99 -12.44
CA VAL A 287 -1.45 -5.71 -12.02
C VAL A 287 -2.58 -4.77 -11.63
N ILE A 288 -2.45 -4.12 -10.47
CA ILE A 288 -3.49 -3.26 -9.91
C ILE A 288 -2.89 -1.88 -9.62
N ALA A 289 -3.63 -0.84 -9.97
CA ALA A 289 -3.31 0.52 -9.60
C ALA A 289 -4.57 1.30 -9.23
N GLY A 290 -4.44 2.26 -8.32
CA GLY A 290 -5.52 3.14 -7.93
C GLY A 290 -5.15 4.61 -8.03
N SER A 291 -6.14 5.47 -8.25
CA SER A 291 -5.99 6.90 -8.23
C SER A 291 -6.87 7.54 -7.16
N GLY A 292 -6.33 8.58 -6.50
CA GLY A 292 -6.98 9.29 -5.40
C GLY A 292 -7.89 10.39 -5.89
N ILE A 293 -9.19 10.23 -5.69
CA ILE A 293 -10.22 11.16 -6.17
C ILE A 293 -10.62 12.10 -5.04
N VAL A 294 -10.53 13.39 -5.30
CA VAL A 294 -11.13 14.47 -4.51
C VAL A 294 -12.11 15.24 -5.39
N LYS A 295 -12.86 16.17 -4.78
CA LYS A 295 -13.81 17.03 -5.53
C LYS A 295 -13.10 17.72 -6.72
N ASN A 296 -13.80 17.85 -7.84
CA ASN A 296 -13.32 18.48 -9.08
C ASN A 296 -12.27 17.70 -9.89
N ARG A 297 -12.16 16.39 -9.71
CA ARG A 297 -11.40 15.52 -10.62
C ARG A 297 -12.28 15.00 -11.76
N SER A 298 -11.67 14.60 -12.88
CA SER A 298 -12.36 13.95 -14.01
C SER A 298 -12.03 12.46 -14.08
N ALA A 299 -12.98 11.66 -14.56
CA ALA A 299 -12.78 10.23 -14.75
C ALA A 299 -11.62 9.92 -15.71
N GLU A 300 -11.49 10.74 -16.76
CA GLU A 300 -10.46 10.62 -17.78
C GLU A 300 -9.06 10.76 -17.16
N GLN A 301 -8.83 11.85 -16.41
CA GLN A 301 -7.54 12.12 -15.77
C GLN A 301 -7.15 11.02 -14.79
N GLU A 302 -8.10 10.59 -13.96
CA GLU A 302 -7.84 9.57 -12.94
C GLU A 302 -7.59 8.18 -13.56
N PHE A 303 -8.30 7.85 -14.64
CA PHE A 303 -8.06 6.62 -15.37
C PHE A 303 -6.68 6.62 -16.05
N GLU A 304 -6.30 7.73 -16.68
CA GLU A 304 -4.97 7.91 -17.28
C GLU A 304 -3.87 7.77 -16.22
N GLU A 305 -4.04 8.36 -15.04
CA GLU A 305 -3.10 8.21 -13.93
C GLU A 305 -2.96 6.73 -13.50
N CYS A 306 -4.07 5.99 -13.43
CA CYS A 306 -4.03 4.55 -13.18
C CYS A 306 -3.24 3.81 -14.27
N GLN A 307 -3.46 4.13 -15.56
CA GLN A 307 -2.74 3.50 -16.68
C GLN A 307 -1.23 3.76 -16.61
N LEU A 308 -0.81 4.98 -16.26
CA LEU A 308 0.60 5.32 -16.05
C LEU A 308 1.22 4.50 -14.90
N LYS A 309 0.47 4.34 -13.79
CA LYS A 309 0.91 3.51 -12.65
C LYS A 309 1.03 2.04 -13.04
N LEU A 310 0.06 1.48 -13.78
CA LEU A 310 0.11 0.10 -14.30
C LEU A 310 1.33 -0.10 -15.19
N LYS A 311 1.60 0.83 -16.11
CA LYS A 311 2.79 0.81 -16.98
C LYS A 311 4.09 0.84 -16.18
N SER A 312 4.15 1.70 -15.15
CA SER A 312 5.33 1.80 -14.27
C SER A 312 5.62 0.49 -13.51
N ILE A 313 4.56 -0.22 -13.08
CA ILE A 313 4.71 -1.53 -12.41
C ILE A 313 5.27 -2.55 -13.38
N LEU A 314 4.72 -2.66 -14.59
CA LEU A 314 5.22 -3.57 -15.64
C LEU A 314 6.67 -3.24 -16.01
N GLY A 315 7.02 -1.97 -16.16
CA GLY A 315 8.40 -1.52 -16.40
C GLY A 315 9.38 -1.94 -15.32
N SER A 316 8.93 -2.01 -14.05
CA SER A 316 9.80 -2.42 -12.93
C SER A 316 10.27 -3.88 -12.99
N ILE A 317 9.58 -4.73 -13.76
CA ILE A 317 9.94 -6.13 -14.02
C ILE A 317 10.51 -6.34 -15.43
N GLY A 318 10.74 -5.26 -16.20
CA GLY A 318 11.23 -5.36 -17.58
C GLY A 318 10.21 -5.94 -18.56
N ALA A 319 8.92 -5.96 -18.22
CA ALA A 319 7.87 -6.35 -19.14
C ALA A 319 7.44 -5.15 -20.01
N SER A 320 7.27 -5.40 -21.29
CA SER A 320 6.82 -4.41 -22.29
C SER A 320 5.46 -4.78 -22.86
#